data_eadcf02454c4e0932f38c7497d75d55b
#
_entry.id   eadcf02454c4e0932f38c7497d75d55b
#
_cell.length_a   1.000
_cell.length_b   1.000
_cell.length_c   1.000
_cell.angle_alpha   90.00
_cell.angle_beta   90.00
_cell.angle_gamma   90.00
#
_symmetry.space_group_name_H-M   'P 1'
#
loop_
_entity.id
_entity.type
_entity.pdbx_description
1 polymer ?
#
loop_
_entity_poly.entity_id
_entity_poly.type
_entity_poly.pdbx_seq_one_letter_code
_entity_poly.pdbx_strand_id
1 'polypeptide(L)'
;MKLLNSIHLYPPQHTCGAEYMAHWINKDIKANGGDVRVLLHQANHYRINSMYTYDGIDVFPPEEMVIERLLTWSDAIITHLDYTDWSIGIAQVFKRPLFHLIHNTSTYQRIVWAEDPQYIIYNSEWAKAQLNYDHPSIVVTPPCDWRHYDTNVDPSYNEAITLINLDENKGGHILRQIAEALPHRKFIGVTGSYSEPADKGQHTNQPPNVTVLPKTPTIKDVYAKTRILIMPSKYESWGRTATEAMCSGIPVISSGTPGLRENCGKAGLYFDREEVKLWVDQIEKLFNPKAYEKASKAAKIRSRELDPMASLERLRNFMRQSITDHKRKA
;
A
#
# COMPACT_ATOMS: atom_id res chain seq x y z
N MET A 1 18.46 9.59 -14.54
CA MET A 1 18.24 9.70 -13.08
C MET A 1 18.61 8.36 -12.46
N LYS A 2 19.60 8.37 -11.57
CA LYS A 2 20.02 7.21 -10.77
C LYS A 2 19.43 7.35 -9.38
N LEU A 3 18.50 6.48 -9.01
CA LEU A 3 17.76 6.55 -7.75
C LEU A 3 18.18 5.41 -6.82
N LEU A 4 18.59 5.76 -5.60
CA LEU A 4 18.78 4.82 -4.50
C LEU A 4 17.53 4.79 -3.64
N ASN A 5 16.85 3.64 -3.57
CA ASN A 5 15.74 3.44 -2.64
C ASN A 5 16.26 2.79 -1.35
N SER A 6 16.28 3.58 -0.27
CA SER A 6 16.73 3.18 1.07
C SER A 6 15.53 2.71 1.88
N ILE A 7 15.36 1.40 2.03
CA ILE A 7 14.12 0.77 2.52
C ILE A 7 14.42 -0.31 3.56
N HIS A 8 13.51 -0.49 4.53
CA HIS A 8 13.68 -1.51 5.57
C HIS A 8 13.45 -2.93 5.04
N LEU A 9 12.38 -3.15 4.28
CA LEU A 9 11.96 -4.45 3.71
C LEU A 9 11.56 -4.26 2.25
N TYR A 10 11.64 -5.34 1.43
CA TYR A 10 11.33 -5.29 0.01
C TYR A 10 10.76 -6.62 -0.51
N PRO A 11 9.95 -6.61 -1.59
CA PRO A 11 9.53 -7.85 -2.25
C PRO A 11 10.71 -8.69 -2.79
N PRO A 12 10.53 -10.00 -2.94
CA PRO A 12 9.31 -10.79 -2.73
C PRO A 12 9.07 -11.19 -1.26
N GLN A 13 10.06 -11.04 -0.37
CA GLN A 13 10.00 -11.54 1.00
C GLN A 13 8.97 -10.77 1.84
N HIS A 14 8.84 -9.45 1.59
CA HIS A 14 7.86 -8.62 2.26
C HIS A 14 7.00 -7.86 1.26
N THR A 15 5.66 -8.03 1.36
CA THR A 15 4.71 -7.59 0.36
C THR A 15 3.54 -6.83 1.01
N CYS A 16 3.84 -5.74 1.74
CA CYS A 16 2.83 -4.83 2.26
C CYS A 16 2.58 -3.63 1.33
N GLY A 17 1.61 -2.83 1.68
CA GLY A 17 1.20 -1.69 0.85
C GLY A 17 2.31 -0.66 0.63
N ALA A 18 3.15 -0.42 1.66
CA ALA A 18 4.25 0.52 1.60
C ALA A 18 5.36 0.07 0.64
N GLU A 19 5.80 -1.19 0.78
CA GLU A 19 6.84 -1.78 -0.05
C GLU A 19 6.39 -1.91 -1.51
N TYR A 20 5.13 -2.29 -1.73
CA TYR A 20 4.57 -2.33 -3.08
C TYR A 20 4.45 -0.94 -3.71
N MET A 21 4.10 0.10 -2.95
CA MET A 21 4.11 1.47 -3.48
C MET A 21 5.51 1.87 -3.93
N ALA A 22 6.53 1.64 -3.10
CA ALA A 22 7.93 1.90 -3.45
C ALA A 22 8.36 1.09 -4.67
N HIS A 23 8.00 -0.20 -4.72
CA HIS A 23 8.34 -1.08 -5.84
C HIS A 23 7.71 -0.62 -7.17
N TRP A 24 6.44 -0.25 -7.19
CA TRP A 24 5.77 0.26 -8.39
C TRP A 24 6.38 1.58 -8.88
N ILE A 25 6.76 2.48 -7.97
CA ILE A 25 7.50 3.70 -8.31
C ILE A 25 8.86 3.35 -8.94
N ASN A 26 9.59 2.41 -8.36
CA ASN A 26 10.88 1.94 -8.88
C ASN A 26 10.74 1.37 -10.29
N LYS A 27 9.73 0.51 -10.52
CA LYS A 27 9.45 -0.07 -11.84
C LYS A 27 9.13 1.02 -12.88
N ASP A 28 8.30 1.97 -12.53
CA ASP A 28 7.93 3.07 -13.42
C ASP A 28 9.14 3.93 -13.80
N ILE A 29 9.98 4.29 -12.84
CA ILE A 29 11.20 5.05 -13.09
C ILE A 29 12.12 4.30 -14.03
N LYS A 30 12.32 2.99 -13.79
CA LYS A 30 13.18 2.15 -14.63
C LYS A 30 12.62 1.99 -16.05
N ALA A 31 11.33 1.75 -16.18
CA ALA A 31 10.64 1.63 -17.46
C ALA A 31 10.73 2.93 -18.31
N ASN A 32 10.94 4.08 -17.66
CA ASN A 32 11.07 5.40 -18.30
C ASN A 32 12.53 5.91 -18.33
N GLY A 33 13.51 4.99 -18.41
CA GLY A 33 14.93 5.28 -18.67
C GLY A 33 15.71 5.75 -17.44
N GLY A 34 15.17 5.61 -16.23
CA GLY A 34 15.93 5.75 -14.99
C GLY A 34 16.69 4.47 -14.64
N ASP A 35 17.68 4.59 -13.77
CA ASP A 35 18.36 3.45 -13.13
C ASP A 35 18.03 3.47 -11.64
N VAL A 36 17.54 2.34 -11.11
CA VAL A 36 17.05 2.23 -9.73
C VAL A 36 17.73 1.05 -9.05
N ARG A 37 18.23 1.30 -7.85
CA ARG A 37 18.77 0.27 -6.96
C ARG A 37 18.16 0.40 -5.58
N VAL A 38 18.01 -0.72 -4.89
CA VAL A 38 17.45 -0.77 -3.54
C VAL A 38 18.53 -1.14 -2.54
N LEU A 39 18.65 -0.37 -1.47
CA LEU A 39 19.41 -0.73 -0.28
C LEU A 39 18.42 -1.29 0.76
N LEU A 40 18.54 -2.57 1.05
CA LEU A 40 17.63 -3.31 1.94
C LEU A 40 18.23 -3.39 3.35
N HIS A 41 17.79 -2.53 4.27
CA HIS A 41 18.41 -2.43 5.60
C HIS A 41 18.15 -3.62 6.51
N GLN A 42 16.96 -4.22 6.44
CA GLN A 42 16.61 -5.40 7.26
C GLN A 42 16.83 -6.74 6.51
N ALA A 43 17.86 -6.80 5.67
CA ALA A 43 18.20 -8.01 4.92
C ALA A 43 18.40 -9.23 5.83
N ASN A 44 19.01 -9.05 7.00
CA ASN A 44 19.25 -10.11 7.99
C ASN A 44 17.96 -10.76 8.53
N HIS A 45 16.85 -10.02 8.59
CA HIS A 45 15.55 -10.56 9.02
C HIS A 45 15.09 -11.72 8.13
N TYR A 46 15.43 -11.67 6.84
CA TYR A 46 15.14 -12.72 5.86
C TYR A 46 16.36 -13.54 5.45
N ARG A 47 17.50 -13.43 6.19
CA ARG A 47 18.76 -14.10 5.89
C ARG A 47 19.27 -13.83 4.45
N ILE A 48 19.09 -12.60 3.99
CA ILE A 48 19.55 -12.15 2.67
C ILE A 48 21.00 -11.64 2.83
N ASN A 49 21.95 -12.44 2.35
CA ASN A 49 23.38 -12.16 2.50
C ASN A 49 24.06 -11.80 1.18
N SER A 50 23.29 -11.71 0.10
CA SER A 50 23.80 -11.34 -1.22
C SER A 50 22.75 -10.54 -2.01
N MET A 51 23.23 -9.82 -3.02
CA MET A 51 22.37 -9.11 -3.96
C MET A 51 21.43 -10.08 -4.66
N TYR A 52 20.17 -9.63 -4.87
CA TYR A 52 19.21 -10.31 -5.72
C TYR A 52 18.50 -9.31 -6.64
N THR A 53 17.81 -9.81 -7.65
CA THR A 53 17.00 -9.00 -8.56
C THR A 53 15.52 -9.40 -8.44
N TYR A 54 14.63 -8.42 -8.28
CA TYR A 54 13.19 -8.61 -8.27
C TYR A 54 12.52 -7.67 -9.30
N ASP A 55 11.76 -8.23 -10.23
CA ASP A 55 11.13 -7.50 -11.35
C ASP A 55 12.12 -6.55 -12.07
N GLY A 56 13.36 -7.00 -12.24
CA GLY A 56 14.43 -6.23 -12.87
C GLY A 56 15.04 -5.13 -11.98
N ILE A 57 14.66 -4.99 -10.72
CA ILE A 57 15.24 -4.06 -9.75
C ILE A 57 16.29 -4.81 -8.92
N ASP A 58 17.51 -4.28 -8.87
CA ASP A 58 18.60 -4.86 -8.08
C ASP A 58 18.50 -4.40 -6.62
N VAL A 59 18.55 -5.37 -5.70
CA VAL A 59 18.39 -5.20 -4.26
C VAL A 59 19.66 -5.66 -3.56
N PHE A 60 20.24 -4.80 -2.76
CA PHE A 60 21.52 -4.99 -2.10
C PHE A 60 21.36 -5.06 -0.58
N PRO A 61 22.00 -6.02 0.11
CA PRO A 61 22.11 -6.01 1.57
C PRO A 61 23.00 -4.84 2.05
N PRO A 62 22.92 -4.43 3.34
CA PRO A 62 23.57 -3.23 3.86
C PRO A 62 25.03 -3.49 4.27
N GLU A 63 25.89 -3.87 3.33
CA GLU A 63 27.34 -3.96 3.55
C GLU A 63 27.98 -2.58 3.35
N GLU A 64 28.95 -2.20 4.20
CA GLU A 64 29.54 -0.87 4.24
C GLU A 64 30.09 -0.42 2.86
N MET A 65 30.90 -1.25 2.22
CA MET A 65 31.44 -0.95 0.89
C MET A 65 30.35 -0.85 -0.19
N VAL A 66 29.27 -1.60 -0.05
CA VAL A 66 28.10 -1.57 -0.96
C VAL A 66 27.35 -0.26 -0.78
N ILE A 67 27.11 0.16 0.47
CA ILE A 67 26.44 1.41 0.82
C ILE A 67 27.17 2.58 0.19
N GLU A 68 28.50 2.72 0.39
CA GLU A 68 29.29 3.82 -0.16
C GLU A 68 29.21 3.86 -1.70
N ARG A 69 29.33 2.71 -2.35
CA ARG A 69 29.20 2.60 -3.83
C ARG A 69 27.84 3.04 -4.33
N LEU A 70 26.77 2.64 -3.65
CA LEU A 70 25.39 3.00 -4.02
C LEU A 70 25.14 4.50 -3.82
N LEU A 71 25.62 5.09 -2.74
CA LEU A 71 25.51 6.52 -2.46
C LEU A 71 26.29 7.37 -3.46
N THR A 72 27.54 6.98 -3.76
CA THR A 72 28.36 7.64 -4.77
C THR A 72 27.73 7.55 -6.16
N TRP A 73 27.15 6.42 -6.49
CA TRP A 73 26.49 6.19 -7.78
C TRP A 73 25.20 6.99 -7.94
N SER A 74 24.44 7.24 -6.87
CA SER A 74 23.08 7.80 -6.94
C SER A 74 23.06 9.30 -7.26
N ASP A 75 22.05 9.74 -8.01
CA ASP A 75 21.70 11.16 -8.16
C ASP A 75 20.79 11.67 -7.02
N ALA A 76 20.01 10.77 -6.41
CA ALA A 76 19.04 11.06 -5.37
C ALA A 76 18.75 9.81 -4.52
N ILE A 77 18.22 10.06 -3.31
CA ILE A 77 17.77 9.00 -2.39
C ILE A 77 16.27 9.14 -2.20
N ILE A 78 15.55 8.01 -2.19
CA ILE A 78 14.18 7.92 -1.69
C ILE A 78 14.17 7.05 -0.45
N THR A 79 13.41 7.43 0.55
CA THR A 79 13.30 6.70 1.82
C THR A 79 11.87 6.63 2.32
N HIS A 80 11.61 5.70 3.24
CA HIS A 80 10.34 5.62 3.95
C HIS A 80 10.46 4.92 5.31
N LEU A 81 9.47 5.13 6.17
CA LEU A 81 9.31 4.44 7.46
C LEU A 81 10.59 4.53 8.34
N ASP A 82 11.03 3.40 8.89
CA ASP A 82 12.03 3.31 9.96
C ASP A 82 13.44 3.82 9.59
N TYR A 83 13.75 3.92 8.29
CA TYR A 83 15.07 4.37 7.83
C TYR A 83 15.11 5.83 7.39
N THR A 84 14.10 6.61 7.72
CA THR A 84 14.03 8.05 7.43
C THR A 84 15.20 8.80 8.07
N ASP A 85 15.46 8.60 9.38
CA ASP A 85 16.52 9.29 10.12
C ASP A 85 17.92 8.98 9.57
N TRP A 86 18.19 7.70 9.32
CA TRP A 86 19.44 7.28 8.72
C TRP A 86 19.63 7.92 7.34
N SER A 87 18.58 7.93 6.52
CA SER A 87 18.63 8.49 5.18
C SER A 87 18.84 10.00 5.17
N ILE A 88 18.32 10.74 6.16
CA ILE A 88 18.57 12.17 6.33
C ILE A 88 20.07 12.41 6.56
N GLY A 89 20.68 11.73 7.54
CA GLY A 89 22.11 11.88 7.84
C GLY A 89 23.00 11.56 6.65
N ILE A 90 22.71 10.49 5.94
CA ILE A 90 23.49 10.07 4.76
C ILE A 90 23.28 11.01 3.57
N ALA A 91 22.07 11.51 3.35
CA ALA A 91 21.79 12.47 2.28
C ALA A 91 22.59 13.76 2.47
N GLN A 92 22.72 14.24 3.71
CA GLN A 92 23.55 15.40 4.06
C GLN A 92 25.03 15.16 3.75
N VAL A 93 25.59 14.04 4.23
CA VAL A 93 27.02 13.70 4.00
C VAL A 93 27.35 13.61 2.51
N PHE A 94 26.50 12.95 1.72
CA PHE A 94 26.73 12.75 0.29
C PHE A 94 26.16 13.86 -0.59
N LYS A 95 25.57 14.90 0.00
CA LYS A 95 24.91 16.02 -0.69
C LYS A 95 23.94 15.54 -1.77
N ARG A 96 23.02 14.66 -1.38
CA ARG A 96 21.99 14.12 -2.28
C ARG A 96 20.62 14.66 -1.91
N PRO A 97 19.77 15.03 -2.89
CA PRO A 97 18.37 15.34 -2.63
C PRO A 97 17.66 14.09 -2.09
N LEU A 98 16.90 14.28 -1.01
CA LEU A 98 16.19 13.21 -0.32
C LEU A 98 14.69 13.33 -0.54
N PHE A 99 14.07 12.26 -1.02
CA PHE A 99 12.62 12.14 -1.18
C PHE A 99 12.04 11.24 -0.09
N HIS A 100 11.09 11.75 0.66
CA HIS A 100 10.37 11.00 1.69
C HIS A 100 9.06 10.47 1.14
N LEU A 101 8.91 9.15 1.11
CA LEU A 101 7.67 8.49 0.73
C LEU A 101 6.80 8.26 1.97
N ILE A 102 5.75 9.05 2.12
CA ILE A 102 4.88 9.05 3.28
C ILE A 102 3.76 8.03 3.12
N HIS A 103 3.68 7.08 4.06
CA HIS A 103 2.67 6.02 4.09
C HIS A 103 1.65 6.14 5.22
N ASN A 104 1.98 6.87 6.29
CA ASN A 104 1.09 7.10 7.43
C ASN A 104 1.36 8.48 8.05
N THR A 105 0.56 8.88 9.01
CA THR A 105 0.66 10.20 9.66
C THR A 105 1.29 10.18 11.04
N SER A 106 1.85 9.04 11.49
CA SER A 106 2.27 8.87 12.89
C SER A 106 3.78 8.98 13.13
N THR A 107 4.65 8.87 12.11
CA THR A 107 6.07 8.54 12.33
C THR A 107 7.08 9.60 11.85
N TYR A 108 6.66 10.77 11.34
CA TYR A 108 7.56 11.62 10.52
C TYR A 108 7.89 13.00 11.10
N GLN A 109 7.79 13.19 12.41
CA GLN A 109 8.03 14.52 13.04
C GLN A 109 9.45 15.08 12.79
N ARG A 110 10.44 14.23 12.47
CA ARG A 110 11.83 14.65 12.26
C ARG A 110 12.13 15.25 10.89
N ILE A 111 11.30 15.00 9.88
CA ILE A 111 11.45 15.63 8.54
C ILE A 111 11.42 17.15 8.65
N VAL A 112 10.66 17.70 9.60
CA VAL A 112 10.50 19.15 9.84
C VAL A 112 11.80 19.84 10.27
N TRP A 113 12.76 19.12 10.85
CA TRP A 113 13.96 19.68 11.48
C TRP A 113 15.21 19.62 10.60
N ALA A 114 15.15 19.01 9.43
CA ALA A 114 16.31 18.93 8.56
C ALA A 114 16.46 20.21 7.72
N GLU A 115 17.64 20.84 7.79
CA GLU A 115 17.94 22.09 7.11
C GLU A 115 18.13 21.94 5.59
N ASP A 116 18.47 20.73 5.14
CA ASP A 116 18.70 20.46 3.72
C ASP A 116 17.40 20.28 2.92
N PRO A 117 17.43 20.56 1.60
CA PRO A 117 16.25 20.44 0.76
C PRO A 117 15.76 19.00 0.70
N GLN A 118 14.63 18.79 1.36
CA GLN A 118 13.90 17.55 1.36
C GLN A 118 12.64 17.69 0.50
N TYR A 119 12.23 16.60 -0.07
CA TYR A 119 11.08 16.54 -0.98
C TYR A 119 10.12 15.48 -0.47
N ILE A 120 8.84 15.79 -0.44
CA ILE A 120 7.84 14.91 0.16
C ILE A 120 6.93 14.30 -0.91
N ILE A 121 6.76 13.00 -0.87
CA ILE A 121 5.81 12.26 -1.70
C ILE A 121 4.74 11.69 -0.76
N TYR A 122 3.58 12.34 -0.72
CA TYR A 122 2.45 11.88 0.08
C TYR A 122 1.64 10.82 -0.66
N ASN A 123 1.14 9.83 0.06
CA ASN A 123 0.30 8.78 -0.51
C ASN A 123 -1.19 9.17 -0.68
N SER A 124 -1.59 10.32 -0.14
CA SER A 124 -2.97 10.84 -0.22
C SER A 124 -3.00 12.35 0.08
N GLU A 125 -4.03 13.04 -0.40
CA GLU A 125 -4.27 14.45 -0.06
C GLU A 125 -4.56 14.59 1.43
N TRP A 126 -5.24 13.59 2.01
CA TRP A 126 -5.48 13.56 3.45
C TRP A 126 -4.17 13.52 4.25
N ALA A 127 -3.23 12.64 3.90
CA ALA A 127 -1.94 12.57 4.59
C ALA A 127 -1.16 13.89 4.47
N LYS A 128 -1.20 14.52 3.30
CA LYS A 128 -0.61 15.85 3.07
C LYS A 128 -1.25 16.90 3.97
N ALA A 129 -2.58 16.96 4.05
CA ALA A 129 -3.29 17.91 4.89
C ALA A 129 -3.03 17.71 6.40
N GLN A 130 -2.83 16.45 6.84
CA GLN A 130 -2.54 16.14 8.25
C GLN A 130 -1.13 16.53 8.67
N LEU A 131 -0.14 16.31 7.83
CA LEU A 131 1.27 16.54 8.15
C LEU A 131 1.74 17.93 7.77
N ASN A 132 1.29 18.44 6.63
CA ASN A 132 1.52 19.80 6.12
C ASN A 132 2.97 20.30 6.30
N TYR A 133 3.97 19.48 5.95
CA TYR A 133 5.37 19.88 6.02
C TYR A 133 5.67 21.01 5.04
N ASP A 134 6.44 22.00 5.50
CA ASP A 134 6.89 23.13 4.67
C ASP A 134 8.08 22.73 3.78
N HIS A 135 7.84 21.78 2.89
CA HIS A 135 8.81 21.29 1.91
C HIS A 135 8.12 21.11 0.54
N PRO A 136 8.89 21.23 -0.57
CA PRO A 136 8.36 20.91 -1.88
C PRO A 136 7.76 19.49 -1.89
N SER A 137 6.50 19.37 -2.32
CA SER A 137 5.79 18.11 -2.17
C SER A 137 4.88 17.80 -3.36
N ILE A 138 4.59 16.50 -3.50
CA ILE A 138 3.64 15.97 -4.46
C ILE A 138 2.78 14.90 -3.79
N VAL A 139 1.53 14.76 -4.25
CA VAL A 139 0.68 13.62 -3.89
C VAL A 139 0.70 12.61 -5.03
N VAL A 140 1.04 11.37 -4.67
CA VAL A 140 1.03 10.20 -5.56
C VAL A 140 0.34 9.08 -4.82
N THR A 141 -0.88 8.78 -5.21
CA THR A 141 -1.63 7.67 -4.62
C THR A 141 -0.92 6.34 -4.88
N PRO A 142 -0.98 5.35 -3.98
CA PRO A 142 -0.30 4.07 -4.17
C PRO A 142 -0.62 3.46 -5.52
N PRO A 143 0.36 3.30 -6.41
CA PRO A 143 0.12 2.85 -7.76
C PRO A 143 -0.53 1.46 -7.78
N CYS A 144 -1.65 1.35 -8.46
CA CYS A 144 -2.38 0.11 -8.64
C CYS A 144 -2.86 0.05 -10.09
N ASP A 145 -2.11 -0.67 -10.92
CA ASP A 145 -2.53 -0.87 -12.31
C ASP A 145 -3.70 -1.86 -12.34
N TRP A 146 -4.86 -1.37 -12.75
CA TRP A 146 -6.07 -2.18 -12.83
C TRP A 146 -5.92 -3.40 -13.76
N ARG A 147 -5.09 -3.33 -14.79
CA ARG A 147 -4.82 -4.44 -15.71
C ARG A 147 -4.14 -5.60 -15.00
N HIS A 148 -3.29 -5.27 -14.01
CA HIS A 148 -2.61 -6.27 -13.21
C HIS A 148 -3.56 -6.94 -12.20
N TYR A 149 -4.47 -6.16 -11.58
CA TYR A 149 -5.34 -6.65 -10.51
C TYR A 149 -6.71 -7.14 -10.99
N ASP A 150 -7.13 -6.84 -12.23
CA ASP A 150 -8.37 -7.40 -12.79
C ASP A 150 -8.24 -8.93 -12.89
N THR A 151 -9.11 -9.66 -12.21
CA THR A 151 -9.09 -11.11 -12.15
C THR A 151 -9.66 -11.75 -13.42
N ASN A 152 -10.34 -10.96 -14.26
CA ASN A 152 -11.13 -11.44 -15.40
C ASN A 152 -12.25 -12.43 -14.98
N VAL A 153 -12.60 -12.48 -13.71
CA VAL A 153 -13.73 -13.25 -13.17
C VAL A 153 -14.83 -12.26 -12.83
N ASP A 154 -16.07 -12.56 -13.21
CA ASP A 154 -17.23 -11.78 -12.78
C ASP A 154 -17.48 -12.06 -11.29
N PRO A 155 -17.25 -11.09 -10.39
CA PRO A 155 -17.37 -11.32 -8.97
C PRO A 155 -18.84 -11.52 -8.52
N SER A 156 -19.82 -11.29 -9.39
CA SER A 156 -21.23 -11.56 -9.08
C SER A 156 -21.56 -13.06 -8.89
N TYR A 157 -20.73 -13.92 -9.45
CA TYR A 157 -20.85 -15.38 -9.27
C TYR A 157 -20.11 -15.89 -8.03
N ASN A 158 -19.30 -15.08 -7.40
CA ASN A 158 -18.60 -15.43 -6.17
C ASN A 158 -19.54 -15.34 -4.96
N GLU A 159 -19.15 -15.97 -3.86
CA GLU A 159 -19.94 -15.98 -2.62
C GLU A 159 -19.21 -15.38 -1.43
N ALA A 160 -17.88 -15.32 -1.47
CA ALA A 160 -17.08 -14.95 -0.31
C ALA A 160 -17.11 -13.47 0.01
N ILE A 161 -17.32 -13.15 1.29
CA ILE A 161 -17.06 -11.84 1.88
C ILE A 161 -15.64 -11.88 2.46
N THR A 162 -14.78 -10.98 2.01
CA THR A 162 -13.33 -11.08 2.28
C THR A 162 -12.81 -9.91 3.10
N LEU A 163 -11.97 -10.20 4.08
CA LEU A 163 -11.13 -9.23 4.80
C LEU A 163 -9.66 -9.57 4.55
N ILE A 164 -8.91 -8.61 4.01
CA ILE A 164 -7.46 -8.74 3.87
C ILE A 164 -6.78 -8.13 5.10
N ASN A 165 -6.01 -8.94 5.80
CA ASN A 165 -5.39 -8.69 7.09
C ASN A 165 -6.37 -8.79 8.27
N LEU A 166 -6.27 -9.90 9.01
CA LEU A 166 -7.11 -10.22 10.17
C LEU A 166 -6.67 -9.52 11.46
N ASP A 167 -5.67 -8.65 11.43
CA ASP A 167 -5.23 -7.91 12.60
C ASP A 167 -6.39 -7.08 13.19
N GLU A 168 -6.39 -6.88 14.50
CA GLU A 168 -7.46 -6.19 15.21
C GLU A 168 -7.67 -4.75 14.70
N ASN A 169 -6.57 -4.04 14.39
CA ASN A 169 -6.62 -2.69 13.80
C ASN A 169 -7.28 -2.67 12.41
N LYS A 170 -7.26 -3.79 11.70
CA LYS A 170 -7.93 -3.97 10.40
C LYS A 170 -9.35 -4.52 10.53
N GLY A 171 -9.74 -4.94 11.74
CA GLY A 171 -11.09 -5.36 12.07
C GLY A 171 -11.35 -6.86 12.00
N GLY A 172 -10.34 -7.69 12.30
CA GLY A 172 -10.51 -9.14 12.36
C GLY A 172 -11.61 -9.59 13.33
N HIS A 173 -11.76 -8.91 14.47
CA HIS A 173 -12.85 -9.16 15.42
C HIS A 173 -14.23 -8.75 14.86
N ILE A 174 -14.30 -7.73 14.03
CA ILE A 174 -15.56 -7.30 13.37
C ILE A 174 -15.96 -8.30 12.29
N LEU A 175 -14.99 -8.81 11.49
CA LEU A 175 -15.27 -9.93 10.58
C LEU A 175 -15.92 -11.10 11.34
N ARG A 176 -15.40 -11.46 12.52
CA ARG A 176 -15.95 -12.56 13.33
C ARG A 176 -17.41 -12.29 13.71
N GLN A 177 -17.71 -11.11 14.25
CA GLN A 177 -19.07 -10.73 14.64
C GLN A 177 -20.04 -10.74 13.44
N ILE A 178 -19.61 -10.25 12.29
CA ILE A 178 -20.40 -10.29 11.05
C ILE A 178 -20.62 -11.73 10.61
N ALA A 179 -19.60 -12.58 10.66
CA ALA A 179 -19.70 -14.00 10.26
C ALA A 179 -20.63 -14.80 11.18
N GLU A 180 -20.60 -14.54 12.49
CA GLU A 180 -21.53 -15.11 13.47
C GLU A 180 -22.99 -14.70 13.20
N ALA A 181 -23.20 -13.42 12.80
CA ALA A 181 -24.53 -12.91 12.44
C ALA A 181 -25.04 -13.42 11.08
N LEU A 182 -24.14 -13.90 10.20
CA LEU A 182 -24.45 -14.39 8.87
C LEU A 182 -23.94 -15.84 8.65
N PRO A 183 -24.43 -16.84 9.43
CA PRO A 183 -23.89 -18.20 9.40
C PRO A 183 -24.10 -18.92 8.06
N HIS A 184 -25.03 -18.45 7.23
CA HIS A 184 -25.31 -18.96 5.89
C HIS A 184 -24.43 -18.36 4.78
N ARG A 185 -23.56 -17.37 5.10
CA ARG A 185 -22.63 -16.74 4.16
C ARG A 185 -21.22 -17.29 4.35
N LYS A 186 -20.42 -17.23 3.29
CA LYS A 186 -19.01 -17.66 3.31
C LYS A 186 -18.10 -16.47 3.47
N PHE A 187 -17.09 -16.61 4.32
CA PHE A 187 -16.11 -15.57 4.58
C PHE A 187 -14.70 -16.07 4.31
N ILE A 188 -13.84 -15.16 3.88
CA ILE A 188 -12.39 -15.37 3.75
C ILE A 188 -11.69 -14.31 4.58
N GLY A 189 -10.84 -14.75 5.51
CA GLY A 189 -9.90 -13.89 6.21
C GLY A 189 -8.48 -14.20 5.78
N VAL A 190 -7.69 -13.19 5.38
CA VAL A 190 -6.27 -13.38 5.05
C VAL A 190 -5.43 -12.88 6.22
N THR A 191 -4.41 -13.63 6.65
CA THR A 191 -3.54 -13.21 7.75
C THR A 191 -2.70 -11.99 7.39
N GLY A 192 -2.37 -11.16 8.38
CA GLY A 192 -1.56 -9.96 8.22
C GLY A 192 -0.09 -10.25 7.93
N SER A 193 0.64 -9.23 7.48
CA SER A 193 2.06 -9.34 7.13
C SER A 193 3.00 -9.15 8.30
N TYR A 194 2.54 -8.45 9.33
CA TYR A 194 3.29 -8.18 10.56
C TYR A 194 2.85 -9.09 11.71
N SER A 195 1.92 -10.03 11.44
CA SER A 195 1.49 -11.01 12.46
C SER A 195 2.68 -11.91 12.78
N GLU A 196 3.23 -11.76 13.99
CA GLU A 196 4.26 -12.63 14.53
C GLU A 196 3.75 -14.08 14.55
N PRO A 197 4.65 -15.09 14.51
CA PRO A 197 4.26 -16.48 14.68
C PRO A 197 3.47 -16.77 15.96
N ALA A 198 3.62 -15.91 16.99
CA ALA A 198 2.86 -15.96 18.24
C ALA A 198 1.37 -15.63 18.07
N ASP A 199 1.00 -14.82 17.05
CA ASP A 199 -0.38 -14.45 16.77
C ASP A 199 -1.19 -15.55 16.05
N LYS A 200 -0.57 -16.71 15.77
CA LYS A 200 -1.26 -17.87 15.19
C LYS A 200 -2.50 -18.30 16.00
N GLY A 201 -2.51 -18.01 17.31
CA GLY A 201 -3.66 -18.27 18.17
C GLY A 201 -4.87 -17.35 17.95
N GLN A 202 -4.66 -16.11 17.54
CA GLN A 202 -5.77 -15.15 17.32
C GLN A 202 -6.62 -15.50 16.09
N HIS A 203 -6.04 -16.22 15.12
CA HIS A 203 -6.74 -16.61 13.90
C HIS A 203 -7.41 -17.99 13.97
N THR A 204 -7.18 -18.76 15.04
CA THR A 204 -7.68 -20.14 15.19
C THR A 204 -9.10 -20.24 15.71
N ASN A 205 -9.65 -19.18 16.32
CA ASN A 205 -11.00 -19.18 16.89
C ASN A 205 -11.99 -18.41 15.99
N GLN A 206 -12.06 -18.78 14.74
CA GLN A 206 -13.01 -18.20 13.78
C GLN A 206 -14.29 -19.04 13.68
N PRO A 207 -15.46 -18.44 13.37
CA PRO A 207 -16.68 -19.14 13.05
C PRO A 207 -16.49 -20.16 11.92
N PRO A 208 -17.28 -21.25 11.89
CA PRO A 208 -17.09 -22.33 10.92
C PRO A 208 -17.30 -21.92 9.45
N ASN A 209 -17.95 -20.79 9.21
CA ASN A 209 -18.16 -20.20 7.89
C ASN A 209 -17.03 -19.25 7.45
N VAL A 210 -15.95 -19.12 8.25
CA VAL A 210 -14.75 -18.33 7.92
C VAL A 210 -13.60 -19.24 7.52
N THR A 211 -13.11 -19.09 6.31
CA THR A 211 -11.87 -19.72 5.85
C THR A 211 -10.72 -18.77 6.06
N VAL A 212 -9.74 -19.16 6.88
CA VAL A 212 -8.52 -18.40 7.08
C VAL A 212 -7.46 -18.84 6.09
N LEU A 213 -6.95 -17.89 5.31
CA LEU A 213 -5.86 -18.10 4.37
C LEU A 213 -4.58 -17.43 4.88
N PRO A 214 -3.41 -18.04 4.66
CA PRO A 214 -2.16 -17.35 4.93
C PRO A 214 -1.98 -16.17 3.98
N LYS A 215 -1.15 -15.21 4.37
CA LYS A 215 -0.66 -14.18 3.46
C LYS A 215 -0.15 -14.83 2.18
N THR A 216 -0.50 -14.27 1.04
CA THR A 216 -0.15 -14.79 -0.28
C THR A 216 0.50 -13.72 -1.14
N PRO A 217 1.53 -14.05 -1.94
CA PRO A 217 2.07 -13.16 -2.97
C PRO A 217 1.12 -12.99 -4.17
N THR A 218 0.16 -13.91 -4.32
CA THR A 218 -0.84 -13.93 -5.40
C THR A 218 -2.21 -13.50 -4.88
N ILE A 219 -2.31 -12.28 -4.33
CA ILE A 219 -3.57 -11.75 -3.77
C ILE A 219 -4.72 -11.76 -4.78
N LYS A 220 -4.40 -11.71 -6.07
CA LYS A 220 -5.37 -11.82 -7.17
C LYS A 220 -6.21 -13.11 -7.10
N ASP A 221 -5.62 -14.23 -6.63
CA ASP A 221 -6.33 -15.50 -6.46
C ASP A 221 -7.38 -15.44 -5.35
N VAL A 222 -7.17 -14.58 -4.36
CA VAL A 222 -8.17 -14.31 -3.32
C VAL A 222 -9.29 -13.44 -3.90
N TYR A 223 -8.96 -12.39 -4.63
CA TYR A 223 -9.96 -11.53 -5.30
C TYR A 223 -10.80 -12.31 -6.31
N ALA A 224 -10.24 -13.31 -7.00
CA ALA A 224 -10.98 -14.17 -7.92
C ALA A 224 -12.11 -14.99 -7.24
N LYS A 225 -12.10 -15.12 -5.92
CA LYS A 225 -13.11 -15.81 -5.10
C LYS A 225 -13.99 -14.83 -4.32
N THR A 226 -13.64 -13.55 -4.32
CA THR A 226 -14.27 -12.51 -3.49
C THR A 226 -15.49 -11.93 -4.20
N ARG A 227 -16.63 -11.90 -3.51
CA ARG A 227 -17.83 -11.16 -3.92
C ARG A 227 -17.81 -9.73 -3.37
N ILE A 228 -17.50 -9.58 -2.10
CA ILE A 228 -17.52 -8.30 -1.38
C ILE A 228 -16.23 -8.20 -0.58
N LEU A 229 -15.54 -7.05 -0.68
CA LEU A 229 -14.44 -6.72 0.23
C LEU A 229 -14.99 -5.91 1.41
N ILE A 230 -14.67 -6.30 2.63
CA ILE A 230 -14.93 -5.51 3.83
C ILE A 230 -13.63 -4.95 4.40
N MET A 231 -13.66 -3.69 4.82
CA MET A 231 -12.51 -2.99 5.39
C MET A 231 -12.92 -2.21 6.65
N PRO A 232 -13.19 -2.89 7.77
CA PRO A 232 -13.54 -2.25 9.04
C PRO A 232 -12.28 -1.76 9.78
N SER A 233 -11.37 -1.13 9.07
CA SER A 233 -10.10 -0.64 9.59
C SER A 233 -10.30 0.55 10.53
N LYS A 234 -9.53 0.58 11.63
CA LYS A 234 -9.47 1.73 12.54
C LYS A 234 -8.74 2.92 11.90
N TYR A 235 -7.76 2.63 11.08
CA TYR A 235 -6.92 3.61 10.39
C TYR A 235 -6.51 3.10 9.00
N GLU A 236 -6.63 3.96 8.00
CA GLU A 236 -6.05 3.80 6.67
C GLU A 236 -5.67 5.18 6.11
N SER A 237 -4.44 5.34 5.69
CA SER A 237 -4.00 6.54 4.96
C SER A 237 -4.41 6.52 3.49
N TRP A 238 -4.63 5.32 2.94
CA TRP A 238 -5.16 5.08 1.58
C TRP A 238 -6.04 3.83 1.52
N GLY A 239 -5.54 2.68 1.99
CA GLY A 239 -6.25 1.40 1.91
C GLY A 239 -6.12 0.73 0.54
N ARG A 240 -4.89 0.41 0.13
CA ARG A 240 -4.56 -0.15 -1.19
C ARG A 240 -5.42 -1.36 -1.60
N THR A 241 -5.77 -2.25 -0.66
CA THR A 241 -6.61 -3.42 -0.92
C THR A 241 -7.98 -3.06 -1.47
N ALA A 242 -8.52 -1.87 -1.13
CA ALA A 242 -9.76 -1.38 -1.74
C ALA A 242 -9.57 -1.10 -3.24
N THR A 243 -8.48 -0.41 -3.62
CA THR A 243 -8.19 -0.15 -5.03
C THR A 243 -8.02 -1.45 -5.81
N GLU A 244 -7.28 -2.40 -5.25
CA GLU A 244 -7.02 -3.71 -5.87
C GLU A 244 -8.33 -4.48 -6.12
N ALA A 245 -9.22 -4.55 -5.13
CA ALA A 245 -10.51 -5.22 -5.27
C ALA A 245 -11.42 -4.53 -6.31
N MET A 246 -11.45 -3.20 -6.30
CA MET A 246 -12.23 -2.42 -7.26
C MET A 246 -11.79 -2.63 -8.72
N CYS A 247 -10.55 -3.04 -8.96
CA CYS A 247 -10.06 -3.38 -10.30
C CYS A 247 -10.88 -4.50 -10.97
N SER A 248 -11.32 -5.48 -10.19
CA SER A 248 -12.20 -6.57 -10.63
C SER A 248 -13.70 -6.23 -10.50
N GLY A 249 -14.05 -5.02 -10.06
CA GLY A 249 -15.43 -4.63 -9.80
C GLY A 249 -16.00 -5.24 -8.51
N ILE A 250 -15.17 -5.61 -7.55
CA ILE A 250 -15.60 -6.07 -6.24
C ILE A 250 -16.06 -4.88 -5.42
N PRO A 251 -17.33 -4.82 -4.96
CA PRO A 251 -17.81 -3.77 -4.08
C PRO A 251 -17.05 -3.74 -2.76
N VAL A 252 -16.76 -2.52 -2.27
CA VAL A 252 -16.03 -2.29 -1.02
C VAL A 252 -16.96 -1.67 0.02
N ILE A 253 -17.13 -2.36 1.15
CA ILE A 253 -17.76 -1.84 2.37
C ILE A 253 -16.64 -1.47 3.33
N SER A 254 -16.63 -0.25 3.85
CA SER A 254 -15.53 0.21 4.69
C SER A 254 -15.96 1.09 5.87
N SER A 255 -15.10 1.21 6.87
CA SER A 255 -15.29 2.09 8.03
C SER A 255 -15.25 3.59 7.68
N GLY A 256 -14.92 3.94 6.43
CA GLY A 256 -14.92 5.32 5.98
C GLY A 256 -13.86 6.19 6.65
N THR A 257 -12.69 5.64 6.99
CA THR A 257 -11.52 6.47 7.36
C THR A 257 -11.22 7.48 6.26
N PRO A 258 -10.62 8.63 6.57
CA PRO A 258 -10.39 9.66 5.56
C PRO A 258 -9.66 9.15 4.31
N GLY A 259 -8.60 8.32 4.47
CA GLY A 259 -7.90 7.71 3.34
C GLY A 259 -8.78 6.77 2.52
N LEU A 260 -9.68 5.98 3.15
CA LEU A 260 -10.63 5.13 2.43
C LEU A 260 -11.70 5.94 1.69
N ARG A 261 -12.14 7.08 2.27
CA ARG A 261 -13.06 7.99 1.58
C ARG A 261 -12.41 8.62 0.36
N GLU A 262 -11.15 9.04 0.47
CA GLU A 262 -10.38 9.55 -0.67
C GLU A 262 -10.18 8.47 -1.74
N ASN A 263 -9.81 7.26 -1.35
CA ASN A 263 -9.60 6.12 -2.24
C ASN A 263 -10.89 5.71 -2.97
N CYS A 264 -11.88 5.26 -2.22
CA CYS A 264 -13.09 4.67 -2.81
C CYS A 264 -14.07 5.73 -3.36
N GLY A 265 -14.00 6.98 -2.88
CA GLY A 265 -14.88 8.06 -3.35
C GLY A 265 -16.36 7.68 -3.29
N LYS A 266 -17.09 7.92 -4.37
CA LYS A 266 -18.52 7.59 -4.48
C LYS A 266 -18.81 6.10 -4.68
N ALA A 267 -17.80 5.27 -4.92
CA ALA A 267 -17.96 3.82 -5.06
C ALA A 267 -17.92 3.08 -3.71
N GLY A 268 -17.36 3.70 -2.68
CA GLY A 268 -17.30 3.13 -1.33
C GLY A 268 -18.66 3.14 -0.62
N LEU A 269 -18.91 2.08 0.16
CA LEU A 269 -20.07 1.96 1.04
C LEU A 269 -19.56 2.10 2.48
N TYR A 270 -19.96 3.18 3.17
CA TYR A 270 -19.33 3.61 4.41
C TYR A 270 -20.24 3.46 5.60
N PHE A 271 -19.78 2.78 6.64
CA PHE A 271 -20.50 2.59 7.90
C PHE A 271 -19.56 2.81 9.08
N ASP A 272 -20.12 3.14 10.24
CA ASP A 272 -19.35 3.14 11.47
C ASP A 272 -18.80 1.73 11.72
N ARG A 273 -17.55 1.68 12.17
CA ARG A 273 -16.81 0.44 12.36
C ARG A 273 -17.49 -0.49 13.34
N GLU A 274 -18.02 0.04 14.42
CA GLU A 274 -18.58 -0.72 15.54
C GLU A 274 -20.08 -1.08 15.32
N GLU A 275 -20.73 -0.50 14.33
CA GLU A 275 -22.15 -0.72 14.02
C GLU A 275 -22.35 -2.00 13.15
N VAL A 276 -22.00 -3.18 13.72
CA VAL A 276 -22.01 -4.49 13.03
C VAL A 276 -23.32 -4.74 12.26
N LYS A 277 -24.45 -4.32 12.82
CA LYS A 277 -25.75 -4.49 12.15
C LYS A 277 -25.80 -3.82 10.77
N LEU A 278 -25.23 -2.63 10.63
CA LEU A 278 -25.24 -1.91 9.35
C LEU A 278 -24.38 -2.64 8.30
N TRP A 279 -23.28 -3.27 8.72
CA TRP A 279 -22.45 -4.12 7.84
C TRP A 279 -23.23 -5.33 7.36
N VAL A 280 -23.93 -6.01 8.28
CA VAL A 280 -24.77 -7.17 7.97
C VAL A 280 -25.87 -6.79 6.98
N ASP A 281 -26.63 -5.73 7.25
CA ASP A 281 -27.71 -5.27 6.37
C ASP A 281 -27.20 -4.91 4.97
N GLN A 282 -26.02 -4.24 4.89
CA GLN A 282 -25.43 -3.88 3.61
C GLN A 282 -24.88 -5.10 2.84
N ILE A 283 -24.27 -6.05 3.53
CA ILE A 283 -23.82 -7.30 2.92
C ILE A 283 -25.02 -8.03 2.30
N GLU A 284 -26.11 -8.24 3.05
CA GLU A 284 -27.32 -8.89 2.55
C GLU A 284 -27.92 -8.15 1.34
N LYS A 285 -27.95 -6.82 1.38
CA LYS A 285 -28.41 -6.01 0.25
C LYS A 285 -27.58 -6.24 -1.01
N LEU A 286 -26.27 -6.48 -0.90
CA LEU A 286 -25.39 -6.77 -2.04
C LEU A 286 -25.52 -8.20 -2.58
N PHE A 287 -26.34 -9.06 -1.97
CA PHE A 287 -26.76 -10.32 -2.57
C PHE A 287 -27.97 -10.15 -3.52
N ASN A 288 -28.62 -8.97 -3.51
CA ASN A 288 -29.57 -8.62 -4.56
C ASN A 288 -28.82 -8.28 -5.86
N PRO A 289 -29.15 -8.91 -7.01
CA PRO A 289 -28.43 -8.73 -8.28
C PRO A 289 -28.34 -7.25 -8.74
N LYS A 290 -29.46 -6.50 -8.67
CA LYS A 290 -29.48 -5.09 -9.11
C LYS A 290 -28.63 -4.19 -8.22
N ALA A 291 -28.66 -4.41 -6.90
CA ALA A 291 -27.84 -3.66 -5.96
C ALA A 291 -26.35 -3.96 -6.16
N TYR A 292 -26.03 -5.25 -6.40
CA TYR A 292 -24.67 -5.68 -6.67
C TYR A 292 -24.12 -5.06 -7.96
N GLU A 293 -24.84 -5.20 -9.06
CA GLU A 293 -24.45 -4.66 -10.38
C GLU A 293 -24.12 -3.15 -10.31
N LYS A 294 -24.98 -2.38 -9.62
CA LYS A 294 -24.75 -0.94 -9.42
C LYS A 294 -23.44 -0.69 -8.66
N ALA A 295 -23.19 -1.41 -7.57
CA ALA A 295 -21.98 -1.23 -6.76
C ALA A 295 -20.72 -1.72 -7.49
N SER A 296 -20.80 -2.85 -8.17
CA SER A 296 -19.71 -3.41 -8.98
C SER A 296 -19.29 -2.48 -10.12
N LYS A 297 -20.27 -1.91 -10.85
CA LYS A 297 -20.02 -0.92 -11.90
C LYS A 297 -19.31 0.34 -11.34
N ALA A 298 -19.77 0.84 -10.20
CA ALA A 298 -19.15 1.98 -9.54
C ALA A 298 -17.70 1.68 -9.12
N ALA A 299 -17.43 0.49 -8.57
CA ALA A 299 -16.09 0.03 -8.22
C ALA A 299 -15.16 -0.02 -9.45
N LYS A 300 -15.61 -0.63 -10.56
CA LYS A 300 -14.84 -0.66 -11.81
C LYS A 300 -14.52 0.74 -12.33
N ILE A 301 -15.50 1.63 -12.38
CA ILE A 301 -15.28 3.02 -12.82
C ILE A 301 -14.23 3.67 -11.93
N ARG A 302 -14.37 3.56 -10.60
CA ARG A 302 -13.43 4.17 -9.66
C ARG A 302 -12.00 3.66 -9.83
N SER A 303 -11.81 2.38 -10.03
CA SER A 303 -10.46 1.83 -10.25
C SER A 303 -9.80 2.37 -11.54
N ARG A 304 -10.57 2.73 -12.57
CA ARG A 304 -10.06 3.36 -13.80
C ARG A 304 -9.71 4.84 -13.59
N GLU A 305 -10.49 5.55 -12.77
CA GLU A 305 -10.15 6.93 -12.36
C GLU A 305 -8.83 6.99 -11.56
N LEU A 306 -8.50 5.91 -10.87
CA LEU A 306 -7.26 5.75 -10.08
C LEU A 306 -6.09 5.20 -10.91
N ASP A 307 -6.16 5.21 -12.24
CA ASP A 307 -5.04 4.78 -13.10
C ASP A 307 -3.77 5.57 -12.73
N PRO A 308 -2.66 4.88 -12.38
CA PRO A 308 -1.50 5.53 -11.80
C PRO A 308 -0.63 6.29 -12.82
N MET A 309 -0.85 6.09 -14.12
CA MET A 309 0.09 6.55 -15.15
C MET A 309 0.36 8.05 -15.10
N ALA A 310 -0.70 8.88 -15.02
CA ALA A 310 -0.55 10.34 -14.97
C ALA A 310 0.13 10.82 -13.67
N SER A 311 -0.15 10.18 -12.54
CA SER A 311 0.48 10.55 -11.26
C SER A 311 1.96 10.15 -11.21
N LEU A 312 2.31 9.01 -11.79
CA LEU A 312 3.71 8.56 -11.92
C LEU A 312 4.50 9.45 -12.88
N GLU A 313 3.90 9.91 -13.98
CA GLU A 313 4.55 10.88 -14.86
C GLU A 313 4.84 12.21 -14.14
N ARG A 314 3.85 12.74 -13.41
CA ARG A 314 4.07 13.94 -12.58
C ARG A 314 5.17 13.73 -11.55
N LEU A 315 5.23 12.54 -10.92
CA LEU A 315 6.29 12.20 -9.96
C LEU A 315 7.67 12.22 -10.63
N ARG A 316 7.83 11.58 -11.79
CA ARG A 316 9.11 11.59 -12.51
C ARG A 316 9.58 13.01 -12.86
N ASN A 317 8.65 13.85 -13.30
CA ASN A 317 8.95 15.24 -13.61
C ASN A 317 9.33 16.05 -12.36
N PHE A 318 8.59 15.88 -11.27
CA PHE A 318 8.91 16.49 -9.97
C PHE A 318 10.30 16.07 -9.49
N MET A 319 10.62 14.78 -9.53
CA MET A 319 11.93 14.28 -9.09
C MET A 319 13.08 14.81 -9.96
N ARG A 320 12.93 14.82 -11.30
CA ARG A 320 13.94 15.35 -12.23
C ARG A 320 14.21 16.83 -11.98
N GLN A 321 13.15 17.62 -11.81
CA GLN A 321 13.26 19.05 -11.51
C GLN A 321 13.96 19.27 -10.17
N SER A 322 13.54 18.58 -9.13
CA SER A 322 14.13 18.67 -7.79
C SER A 322 15.62 18.32 -7.77
N ILE A 323 16.03 17.27 -8.48
CA ILE A 323 17.43 16.88 -8.61
C ILE A 323 18.23 17.96 -9.35
N THR A 324 17.66 18.54 -10.39
CA THR A 324 18.31 19.63 -11.15
C THR A 324 18.50 20.87 -10.32
N ASP A 325 17.48 21.26 -9.55
CA ASP A 325 17.51 22.43 -8.69
C ASP A 325 18.48 22.26 -7.51
N HIS A 326 18.54 21.04 -6.97
CA HIS A 326 19.52 20.70 -5.93
C HIS A 326 20.97 20.84 -6.45
N LYS A 327 21.29 20.29 -7.63
CA LYS A 327 22.62 20.37 -8.25
C LYS A 327 23.06 21.81 -8.59
N ARG A 328 22.10 22.74 -8.75
CA ARG A 328 22.42 24.16 -9.00
C ARG A 328 22.75 24.93 -7.71
N LYS A 329 22.29 24.42 -6.56
CA LYS A 329 22.48 25.06 -5.24
C LYS A 329 23.70 24.50 -4.47
N ALA A 330 24.15 23.28 -4.82
CA ALA A 330 25.31 22.59 -4.25
C ALA A 330 26.61 23.00 -4.93
#